data_3b63e141fcad08a72dd816866295cc87
#
_entry.id   3b63e141fcad08a72dd816866295cc87
#
_cell.length_a   1.000
_cell.length_b   1.000
_cell.length_c   1.000
_cell.angle_alpha   90.00
_cell.angle_beta   90.00
_cell.angle_gamma   90.00
#
_symmetry.space_group_name_H-M   'P 1'
#
loop_
_entity.id
_entity.type
_entity.pdbx_description
1 polymer ?
#
loop_
_entity_poly.entity_id
_entity_poly.type
_entity_poly.pdbx_seq_one_letter_code
_entity_poly.pdbx_strand_id
1 'polypeptide(L)'
;MISEVGPGASWKVGDRVCALLAGGGMAEEVVVDGRHVLPVPDGLSLAEAAALPEVYATVWLNLFQLAALKPGEKVLLHAGASGIGSAAIQLCKAFGNPCWVSVGSAERLAYCEALGAQGGVVRNGDLDSLNDLAPFDVILDPVGGSYAALNLKLLARDGRWVLIGLMGRREAQLDLAQVLAKRLHLLGSTLRNRDEQFKADLFSDLGQHVWPLFAEGRLSPQLARTFAIKDAEAAFAELATNKVSGKLVLVIDESLT
;
A
#
# COMPACT_ATOMS: atom_id res chain seq x y z
N MET A 1 9.37 -20.62 -0.04
CA MET A 1 9.59 -21.55 1.07
C MET A 1 10.99 -21.36 1.63
N ILE A 2 11.19 -21.66 2.90
CA ILE A 2 12.53 -21.62 3.52
C ILE A 2 13.34 -22.85 3.04
N SER A 3 14.47 -22.60 2.39
CA SER A 3 15.42 -23.64 1.95
C SER A 3 16.55 -23.87 2.96
N GLU A 4 16.98 -22.80 3.63
CA GLU A 4 18.05 -22.81 4.63
C GLU A 4 17.76 -21.81 5.77
N VAL A 5 18.24 -22.11 6.96
CA VAL A 5 18.02 -21.25 8.16
C VAL A 5 19.36 -20.87 8.75
N GLY A 6 19.63 -19.58 8.85
CA GLY A 6 20.81 -19.02 9.52
C GLY A 6 20.71 -19.05 11.04
N PRO A 7 21.83 -18.83 11.74
CA PRO A 7 21.87 -18.82 13.19
C PRO A 7 20.92 -17.79 13.82
N GLY A 8 20.15 -18.22 14.81
CA GLY A 8 19.26 -17.33 15.58
C GLY A 8 17.90 -17.04 14.92
N ALA A 9 17.63 -17.54 13.72
CA ALA A 9 16.30 -17.40 13.12
C ALA A 9 15.31 -18.41 13.75
N SER A 10 14.07 -17.98 13.93
CA SER A 10 12.99 -18.81 14.49
C SER A 10 12.24 -19.66 13.47
N TRP A 11 12.64 -19.60 12.21
CA TRP A 11 12.02 -20.32 11.08
C TRP A 11 12.58 -21.75 10.94
N LYS A 12 11.86 -22.58 10.19
CA LYS A 12 12.28 -23.95 9.87
C LYS A 12 12.32 -24.15 8.36
N VAL A 13 13.20 -25.02 7.87
CA VAL A 13 13.21 -25.46 6.47
C VAL A 13 11.84 -26.04 6.12
N GLY A 14 11.29 -25.63 5.00
CA GLY A 14 9.96 -25.99 4.51
C GLY A 14 8.84 -25.04 4.94
N ASP A 15 9.08 -24.09 5.85
CA ASP A 15 8.06 -23.10 6.20
C ASP A 15 7.67 -22.27 4.98
N ARG A 16 6.35 -22.08 4.79
CA ARG A 16 5.81 -21.23 3.73
C ARG A 16 5.78 -19.79 4.22
N VAL A 17 6.53 -18.92 3.55
CA VAL A 17 6.75 -17.55 4.01
C VAL A 17 6.69 -16.55 2.87
N CYS A 18 6.47 -15.29 3.22
CA CYS A 18 6.66 -14.13 2.37
C CYS A 18 7.50 -13.08 3.09
N ALA A 19 8.22 -12.24 2.34
CA ALA A 19 9.16 -11.28 2.90
C ALA A 19 9.22 -10.00 2.08
N LEU A 20 9.70 -8.92 2.71
CA LEU A 20 10.06 -7.68 2.02
C LEU A 20 11.57 -7.62 1.86
N LEU A 21 12.02 -7.47 0.61
CA LEU A 21 13.43 -7.36 0.25
C LEU A 21 13.79 -5.93 -0.09
N ALA A 22 15.04 -5.55 0.16
CA ALA A 22 15.58 -4.27 -0.31
C ALA A 22 15.76 -4.23 -1.84
N GLY A 23 15.86 -5.40 -2.46
CA GLY A 23 16.02 -5.63 -3.90
C GLY A 23 16.36 -7.09 -4.17
N GLY A 24 16.56 -7.46 -5.45
CA GLY A 24 17.00 -8.80 -5.84
C GLY A 24 15.93 -9.91 -5.74
N GLY A 25 14.64 -9.54 -5.62
CA GLY A 25 13.56 -10.53 -5.49
C GLY A 25 13.21 -11.31 -6.76
N MET A 26 13.80 -10.96 -7.90
CA MET A 26 13.67 -11.74 -9.14
C MET A 26 14.78 -12.80 -9.22
N ALA A 27 14.77 -13.75 -8.29
CA ALA A 27 15.76 -14.79 -8.12
C ALA A 27 15.09 -16.05 -7.58
N GLU A 28 15.69 -17.20 -7.89
CA GLU A 28 15.24 -18.51 -7.40
C GLU A 28 15.38 -18.62 -5.88
N GLU A 29 16.43 -17.99 -5.33
CA GLU A 29 16.69 -17.94 -3.90
C GLU A 29 17.13 -16.55 -3.48
N VAL A 30 16.77 -16.17 -2.26
CA VAL A 30 17.14 -14.89 -1.65
C VAL A 30 17.51 -15.09 -0.18
N VAL A 31 18.46 -14.31 0.30
CA VAL A 31 18.79 -14.26 1.72
C VAL A 31 18.12 -13.01 2.32
N VAL A 32 17.40 -13.20 3.40
CA VAL A 32 16.66 -12.13 4.08
C VAL A 32 16.79 -12.29 5.59
N ASP A 33 16.77 -11.18 6.32
CA ASP A 33 16.69 -11.23 7.79
C ASP A 33 15.37 -11.90 8.20
N GLY A 34 15.46 -12.94 9.02
CA GLY A 34 14.29 -13.69 9.47
C GLY A 34 13.25 -12.86 10.20
N ARG A 35 13.59 -11.67 10.68
CA ARG A 35 12.68 -10.70 11.31
C ARG A 35 11.83 -9.93 10.29
N HIS A 36 12.20 -9.94 9.00
CA HIS A 36 11.45 -9.32 7.89
C HIS A 36 10.58 -10.34 7.13
N VAL A 37 10.36 -11.48 7.72
CA VAL A 37 9.62 -12.61 7.16
C VAL A 37 8.32 -12.79 7.92
N LEU A 38 7.25 -13.06 7.17
CA LEU A 38 5.93 -13.40 7.73
C LEU A 38 5.46 -14.74 7.17
N PRO A 39 4.67 -15.51 7.91
CA PRO A 39 4.12 -16.75 7.39
C PRO A 39 3.15 -16.44 6.25
N VAL A 40 3.04 -17.33 5.27
CA VAL A 40 1.95 -17.26 4.30
C VAL A 40 0.63 -17.45 5.06
N PRO A 41 -0.34 -16.55 4.95
CA PRO A 41 -1.64 -16.73 5.59
C PRO A 41 -2.32 -18.04 5.12
N ASP A 42 -3.02 -18.71 6.02
CA ASP A 42 -3.71 -19.95 5.70
C ASP A 42 -4.70 -19.77 4.54
N GLY A 43 -4.70 -20.73 3.63
CA GLY A 43 -5.55 -20.73 2.44
C GLY A 43 -5.02 -19.94 1.26
N LEU A 44 -3.93 -19.16 1.41
CA LEU A 44 -3.34 -18.42 0.29
C LEU A 44 -2.24 -19.24 -0.42
N SER A 45 -2.15 -19.08 -1.74
CA SER A 45 -1.01 -19.54 -2.54
C SER A 45 0.23 -18.71 -2.28
N LEU A 46 1.41 -19.20 -2.67
CA LEU A 46 2.65 -18.41 -2.57
C LEU A 46 2.63 -17.16 -3.45
N ALA A 47 1.98 -17.26 -4.62
CA ALA A 47 1.82 -16.11 -5.52
C ALA A 47 0.96 -14.99 -4.89
N GLU A 48 -0.14 -15.34 -4.24
CA GLU A 48 -0.96 -14.39 -3.51
C GLU A 48 -0.20 -13.77 -2.33
N ALA A 49 0.53 -14.60 -1.57
CA ALA A 49 1.32 -14.12 -0.44
C ALA A 49 2.46 -13.18 -0.88
N ALA A 50 3.06 -13.39 -2.05
CA ALA A 50 4.10 -12.51 -2.59
C ALA A 50 3.59 -11.07 -2.86
N ALA A 51 2.30 -10.90 -3.06
CA ALA A 51 1.67 -9.59 -3.28
C ALA A 51 1.48 -8.76 -2.00
N LEU A 52 1.66 -9.34 -0.80
CA LEU A 52 1.25 -8.75 0.47
C LEU A 52 2.31 -7.86 1.15
N PRO A 53 3.58 -8.28 1.34
CA PRO A 53 4.49 -7.64 2.29
C PRO A 53 4.69 -6.14 2.03
N GLU A 54 4.97 -5.77 0.79
CA GLU A 54 5.26 -4.38 0.43
C GLU A 54 4.06 -3.46 0.62
N VAL A 55 2.88 -3.86 0.15
CA VAL A 55 1.70 -2.99 0.18
C VAL A 55 1.16 -2.82 1.59
N TYR A 56 1.10 -3.91 2.38
CA TYR A 56 0.61 -3.83 3.75
C TYR A 56 1.61 -3.14 4.68
N ALA A 57 2.93 -3.36 4.51
CA ALA A 57 3.96 -2.63 5.25
C ALA A 57 3.92 -1.13 4.94
N THR A 58 3.76 -0.76 3.67
CA THR A 58 3.65 0.65 3.27
C THR A 58 2.40 1.29 3.86
N VAL A 59 1.24 0.65 3.79
CA VAL A 59 0.00 1.22 4.33
C VAL A 59 0.05 1.32 5.85
N TRP A 60 0.49 0.26 6.53
CA TRP A 60 0.56 0.23 7.99
C TRP A 60 1.48 1.32 8.53
N LEU A 61 2.69 1.41 7.97
CA LEU A 61 3.64 2.48 8.32
C LEU A 61 3.01 3.87 8.14
N ASN A 62 2.36 4.11 7.00
CA ASN A 62 1.99 5.46 6.62
C ASN A 62 0.67 5.93 7.26
N LEU A 63 -0.36 5.08 7.29
CA LEU A 63 -1.64 5.46 7.87
C LEU A 63 -1.66 5.25 9.39
N PHE A 64 -1.19 4.11 9.89
CA PHE A 64 -1.40 3.74 11.29
C PHE A 64 -0.24 4.16 12.20
N GLN A 65 1.01 4.11 11.74
CA GLN A 65 2.14 4.57 12.56
C GLN A 65 2.44 6.06 12.36
N LEU A 66 2.71 6.53 11.13
CA LEU A 66 3.12 7.93 10.89
C LEU A 66 1.96 8.92 11.02
N ALA A 67 0.85 8.66 10.34
CA ALA A 67 -0.33 9.53 10.44
C ALA A 67 -1.11 9.30 11.73
N ALA A 68 -0.84 8.22 12.49
CA ALA A 68 -1.54 7.84 13.70
C ALA A 68 -3.08 7.89 13.50
N LEU A 69 -3.54 7.26 12.42
CA LEU A 69 -4.95 7.23 12.00
C LEU A 69 -5.82 6.64 13.11
N LYS A 70 -6.84 7.37 13.52
CA LYS A 70 -7.77 6.95 14.57
C LYS A 70 -9.06 6.39 13.96
N PRO A 71 -9.74 5.44 14.62
CA PRO A 71 -11.04 4.96 14.17
C PRO A 71 -12.03 6.09 13.90
N GLY A 72 -12.76 6.00 12.78
CA GLY A 72 -13.72 7.01 12.35
C GLY A 72 -13.14 8.19 11.59
N GLU A 73 -11.83 8.40 11.57
CA GLU A 73 -11.21 9.46 10.77
C GLU A 73 -11.36 9.19 9.27
N LYS A 74 -11.59 10.25 8.52
CA LYS A 74 -11.90 10.23 7.09
C LYS A 74 -10.62 10.27 6.25
N VAL A 75 -10.45 9.29 5.34
CA VAL A 75 -9.22 9.12 4.56
C VAL A 75 -9.46 9.35 3.08
N LEU A 76 -8.56 10.10 2.42
CA LEU A 76 -8.47 10.16 0.97
C LEU A 76 -7.24 9.37 0.49
N LEU A 77 -7.46 8.46 -0.45
CA LEU A 77 -6.42 7.62 -1.04
C LEU A 77 -6.27 7.98 -2.52
N HIS A 78 -5.21 8.70 -2.87
CA HIS A 78 -4.88 8.91 -4.28
C HIS A 78 -4.36 7.62 -4.90
N ALA A 79 -4.67 7.40 -6.19
CA ALA A 79 -4.40 6.15 -6.91
C ALA A 79 -5.00 4.90 -6.23
N GLY A 80 -6.27 4.99 -5.79
CA GLY A 80 -6.95 3.97 -4.98
C GLY A 80 -6.96 2.55 -5.54
N ALA A 81 -6.95 2.37 -6.86
CA ALA A 81 -6.91 1.05 -7.50
C ALA A 81 -5.50 0.44 -7.64
N SER A 82 -4.45 1.12 -7.18
CA SER A 82 -3.10 0.56 -7.12
C SER A 82 -2.99 -0.54 -6.05
N GLY A 83 -1.89 -1.30 -6.06
CA GLY A 83 -1.65 -2.29 -5.01
C GLY A 83 -1.66 -1.70 -3.61
N ILE A 84 -1.04 -0.52 -3.40
CA ILE A 84 -1.06 0.19 -2.11
C ILE A 84 -2.48 0.70 -1.82
N GLY A 85 -3.15 1.31 -2.81
CA GLY A 85 -4.50 1.83 -2.62
C GLY A 85 -5.51 0.74 -2.24
N SER A 86 -5.47 -0.42 -2.92
CA SER A 86 -6.34 -1.55 -2.62
C SER A 86 -6.12 -2.15 -1.22
N ALA A 87 -4.87 -2.23 -0.77
CA ALA A 87 -4.56 -2.62 0.61
C ALA A 87 -5.03 -1.57 1.62
N ALA A 88 -4.85 -0.27 1.31
CA ALA A 88 -5.29 0.82 2.16
C ALA A 88 -6.81 0.86 2.36
N ILE A 89 -7.59 0.64 1.29
CA ILE A 89 -9.06 0.56 1.36
C ILE A 89 -9.49 -0.55 2.32
N GLN A 90 -8.91 -1.73 2.17
CA GLN A 90 -9.25 -2.89 3.01
C GLN A 90 -8.87 -2.66 4.48
N LEU A 91 -7.68 -2.10 4.75
CA LEU A 91 -7.28 -1.76 6.11
C LEU A 91 -8.17 -0.66 6.71
N CYS A 92 -8.48 0.40 5.96
CA CYS A 92 -9.43 1.41 6.41
C CYS A 92 -10.77 0.78 6.81
N LYS A 93 -11.33 -0.09 5.96
CA LYS A 93 -12.57 -0.83 6.27
C LYS A 93 -12.42 -1.69 7.52
N ALA A 94 -11.32 -2.43 7.64
CA ALA A 94 -11.09 -3.33 8.78
C ALA A 94 -10.94 -2.58 10.11
N PHE A 95 -10.40 -1.36 10.10
CA PHE A 95 -10.18 -0.55 11.30
C PHE A 95 -11.25 0.56 11.49
N GLY A 96 -12.32 0.55 10.69
CA GLY A 96 -13.47 1.46 10.88
C GLY A 96 -13.23 2.89 10.40
N ASN A 97 -12.37 3.07 9.40
CA ASN A 97 -12.08 4.37 8.80
C ASN A 97 -12.80 4.51 7.45
N PRO A 98 -13.75 5.43 7.29
CA PRO A 98 -14.34 5.70 5.99
C PRO A 98 -13.29 6.28 5.04
N CYS A 99 -13.17 5.72 3.83
CA CYS A 99 -12.19 6.18 2.86
C CYS A 99 -12.82 6.47 1.49
N TRP A 100 -12.25 7.46 0.82
CA TRP A 100 -12.56 7.86 -0.56
C TRP A 100 -11.31 7.74 -1.41
N VAL A 101 -11.51 7.63 -2.74
CA VAL A 101 -10.39 7.40 -3.65
C VAL A 101 -10.39 8.41 -4.81
N SER A 102 -9.20 8.65 -5.39
CA SER A 102 -9.09 9.20 -6.73
C SER A 102 -8.50 8.13 -7.67
N VAL A 103 -9.15 7.89 -8.80
CA VAL A 103 -8.80 6.81 -9.74
C VAL A 103 -8.81 7.29 -11.20
N GLY A 104 -8.33 6.45 -12.11
CA GLY A 104 -8.19 6.80 -13.53
C GLY A 104 -9.40 6.47 -14.40
N SER A 105 -10.36 5.66 -13.92
CA SER A 105 -11.55 5.26 -14.68
C SER A 105 -12.70 4.84 -13.78
N ALA A 106 -13.92 4.76 -14.34
CA ALA A 106 -15.11 4.33 -13.63
C ALA A 106 -15.02 2.86 -13.18
N GLU A 107 -14.41 1.99 -13.98
CA GLU A 107 -14.21 0.58 -13.63
C GLU A 107 -13.30 0.44 -12.39
N ARG A 108 -12.28 1.31 -12.29
CA ARG A 108 -11.41 1.35 -11.11
C ARG A 108 -12.12 1.92 -9.88
N LEU A 109 -13.04 2.85 -10.07
CA LEU A 109 -13.87 3.34 -8.96
C LEU A 109 -14.73 2.21 -8.43
N ALA A 110 -15.45 1.50 -9.31
CA ALA A 110 -16.27 0.36 -8.93
C ALA A 110 -15.45 -0.76 -8.24
N TYR A 111 -14.22 -1.02 -8.72
CA TYR A 111 -13.29 -1.93 -8.05
C TYR A 111 -12.96 -1.47 -6.62
N CYS A 112 -12.67 -0.19 -6.41
CA CYS A 112 -12.38 0.35 -5.07
C CYS A 112 -13.60 0.30 -4.14
N GLU A 113 -14.79 0.59 -4.66
CA GLU A 113 -16.05 0.50 -3.90
C GLU A 113 -16.36 -0.93 -3.47
N ALA A 114 -16.11 -1.92 -4.34
CA ALA A 114 -16.24 -3.34 -4.02
C ALA A 114 -15.29 -3.76 -2.88
N LEU A 115 -14.10 -3.15 -2.76
CA LEU A 115 -13.16 -3.37 -1.67
C LEU A 115 -13.59 -2.68 -0.36
N GLY A 116 -14.46 -1.68 -0.43
CA GLY A 116 -14.99 -0.97 0.74
C GLY A 116 -14.78 0.54 0.78
N ALA A 117 -14.30 1.15 -0.31
CA ALA A 117 -14.29 2.61 -0.42
C ALA A 117 -15.73 3.15 -0.42
N GLN A 118 -15.96 4.30 0.24
CA GLN A 118 -17.28 4.94 0.30
C GLN A 118 -17.66 5.66 -1.00
N GLY A 119 -16.74 5.75 -1.95
CA GLY A 119 -16.85 6.42 -3.23
C GLY A 119 -15.54 7.07 -3.63
N GLY A 120 -15.60 7.97 -4.60
CA GLY A 120 -14.40 8.66 -5.05
C GLY A 120 -14.63 9.47 -6.31
N VAL A 121 -13.54 9.92 -6.93
CA VAL A 121 -13.58 10.67 -8.17
C VAL A 121 -12.75 10.01 -9.27
N VAL A 122 -13.26 10.07 -10.48
CA VAL A 122 -12.52 9.67 -11.69
C VAL A 122 -11.77 10.90 -12.22
N ARG A 123 -10.45 10.77 -12.34
CA ARG A 123 -9.57 11.85 -12.80
C ARG A 123 -9.71 12.10 -14.32
N ASN A 124 -10.68 12.86 -14.74
CA ASN A 124 -10.84 13.28 -16.14
C ASN A 124 -10.30 14.70 -16.38
N GLY A 125 -9.18 15.04 -15.73
CA GLY A 125 -8.60 16.38 -15.75
C GLY A 125 -9.08 17.29 -14.64
N ASP A 126 -10.16 16.94 -13.95
CA ASP A 126 -10.76 17.70 -12.86
C ASP A 126 -10.89 16.84 -11.60
N LEU A 127 -10.29 17.32 -10.52
CA LEU A 127 -10.41 16.74 -9.17
C LEU A 127 -11.25 17.64 -8.24
N ASP A 128 -11.86 18.71 -8.79
CA ASP A 128 -12.58 19.70 -7.96
C ASP A 128 -13.80 19.10 -7.26
N SER A 129 -14.38 18.03 -7.80
CA SER A 129 -15.44 17.26 -7.13
C SER A 129 -15.02 16.62 -5.79
N LEU A 130 -13.70 16.49 -5.51
CA LEU A 130 -13.22 16.12 -4.17
C LEU A 130 -13.57 17.15 -3.10
N ASN A 131 -13.82 18.42 -3.48
CA ASN A 131 -14.23 19.45 -2.53
C ASN A 131 -15.59 19.14 -1.88
N ASP A 132 -16.49 18.47 -2.60
CA ASP A 132 -17.80 18.09 -2.09
C ASP A 132 -17.71 16.94 -1.07
N LEU A 133 -16.58 16.22 -1.11
CA LEU A 133 -16.29 15.11 -0.20
C LEU A 133 -15.43 15.55 1.00
N ALA A 134 -14.82 16.74 0.95
CA ALA A 134 -13.95 17.26 2.02
C ALA A 134 -14.77 17.64 3.28
N PRO A 135 -14.12 17.82 4.44
CA PRO A 135 -12.68 17.65 4.66
C PRO A 135 -12.26 16.20 4.94
N PHE A 136 -10.96 15.92 4.77
CA PHE A 136 -10.32 14.65 5.10
C PHE A 136 -9.32 14.83 6.25
N ASP A 137 -9.27 13.86 7.15
CA ASP A 137 -8.32 13.86 8.27
C ASP A 137 -6.93 13.41 7.82
N VAL A 138 -6.87 12.42 6.91
CA VAL A 138 -5.62 11.90 6.35
C VAL A 138 -5.73 11.79 4.83
N ILE A 139 -4.68 12.21 4.13
CA ILE A 139 -4.52 12.00 2.69
C ILE A 139 -3.25 11.18 2.44
N LEU A 140 -3.39 9.99 1.82
CA LEU A 140 -2.27 9.18 1.35
C LEU A 140 -2.00 9.48 -0.11
N ASP A 141 -0.79 9.98 -0.41
CA ASP A 141 -0.48 10.56 -1.71
C ASP A 141 0.81 9.97 -2.34
N PRO A 142 0.68 9.16 -3.40
CA PRO A 142 1.81 8.74 -4.24
C PRO A 142 2.12 9.71 -5.38
N VAL A 143 1.33 10.79 -5.58
CA VAL A 143 1.40 11.67 -6.75
C VAL A 143 2.30 12.88 -6.51
N GLY A 144 2.16 13.52 -5.36
CA GLY A 144 3.03 14.62 -4.93
C GLY A 144 2.65 15.97 -5.51
N GLY A 145 3.64 16.72 -6.00
CA GLY A 145 3.54 18.14 -6.32
C GLY A 145 2.35 18.56 -7.18
N SER A 146 1.88 17.70 -8.07
CA SER A 146 0.70 17.99 -8.90
C SER A 146 -0.60 18.12 -8.10
N TYR A 147 -0.67 17.52 -6.91
CA TYR A 147 -1.86 17.53 -6.05
C TYR A 147 -1.69 18.37 -4.77
N ALA A 148 -0.51 18.95 -4.57
CA ALA A 148 -0.15 19.63 -3.34
C ALA A 148 -1.15 20.73 -2.92
N ALA A 149 -1.49 21.64 -3.82
CA ALA A 149 -2.43 22.73 -3.53
C ALA A 149 -3.85 22.19 -3.21
N LEU A 150 -4.28 21.17 -3.95
CA LEU A 150 -5.56 20.51 -3.71
C LEU A 150 -5.57 19.82 -2.34
N ASN A 151 -4.52 19.04 -2.03
CA ASN A 151 -4.42 18.33 -0.75
C ASN A 151 -4.51 19.28 0.45
N LEU A 152 -3.83 20.43 0.41
CA LEU A 152 -3.94 21.45 1.47
C LEU A 152 -5.38 21.96 1.64
N LYS A 153 -6.09 22.17 0.52
CA LYS A 153 -7.48 22.62 0.53
C LYS A 153 -8.41 21.57 1.13
N LEU A 154 -8.23 20.30 0.76
CA LEU A 154 -9.08 19.18 1.15
C LEU A 154 -8.89 18.73 2.61
N LEU A 155 -7.74 19.00 3.23
CA LEU A 155 -7.45 18.57 4.59
C LEU A 155 -8.30 19.30 5.63
N ALA A 156 -8.72 18.55 6.63
CA ALA A 156 -9.32 19.06 7.86
C ALA A 156 -8.29 19.86 8.68
N ARG A 157 -8.75 20.48 9.77
CA ARG A 157 -7.85 21.03 10.79
C ARG A 157 -7.12 19.87 11.49
N ASP A 158 -5.82 20.06 11.74
CA ASP A 158 -4.90 19.02 12.25
C ASP A 158 -4.74 17.83 11.27
N GLY A 159 -5.10 18.05 10.00
CA GLY A 159 -5.02 17.03 8.96
C GLY A 159 -3.58 16.64 8.60
N ARG A 160 -3.41 15.40 8.14
CA ARG A 160 -2.11 14.82 7.80
C ARG A 160 -2.06 14.48 6.32
N TRP A 161 -1.12 15.06 5.60
CA TRP A 161 -0.78 14.69 4.23
C TRP A 161 0.45 13.79 4.25
N VAL A 162 0.28 12.53 3.91
CA VAL A 162 1.34 11.52 3.87
C VAL A 162 1.79 11.31 2.42
N LEU A 163 2.98 11.79 2.13
CA LEU A 163 3.61 11.70 0.80
C LEU A 163 4.48 10.44 0.73
N ILE A 164 4.07 9.49 -0.13
CA ILE A 164 4.75 8.20 -0.31
C ILE A 164 5.38 8.02 -1.68
N GLY A 165 5.20 8.97 -2.58
CA GLY A 165 5.72 8.92 -3.95
C GLY A 165 5.61 10.25 -4.67
N LEU A 166 6.23 10.31 -5.86
CA LEU A 166 6.27 11.49 -6.71
C LEU A 166 5.98 11.11 -8.17
N MET A 167 4.86 10.42 -8.39
CA MET A 167 4.42 10.01 -9.73
C MET A 167 4.03 11.20 -10.62
N GLY A 168 3.70 12.35 -10.01
CA GLY A 168 3.46 13.62 -10.67
C GLY A 168 4.70 14.53 -10.63
N ARG A 169 4.52 15.77 -10.17
CA ARG A 169 5.63 16.73 -10.07
C ARG A 169 6.41 16.56 -8.76
N ARG A 170 7.73 16.79 -8.82
CA ARG A 170 8.59 16.78 -7.63
C ARG A 170 8.46 18.05 -6.78
N GLU A 171 8.12 19.15 -7.41
CA GLU A 171 8.07 20.47 -6.81
C GLU A 171 6.64 21.00 -6.77
N ALA A 172 6.31 21.76 -5.73
CA ALA A 172 5.04 22.43 -5.58
C ALA A 172 5.21 23.77 -4.85
N GLN A 173 4.33 24.73 -5.17
CA GLN A 173 4.13 25.90 -4.36
C GLN A 173 3.03 25.60 -3.33
N LEU A 174 3.30 25.89 -2.07
CA LEU A 174 2.36 25.66 -0.96
C LEU A 174 1.90 26.99 -0.38
N ASP A 175 0.61 27.11 -0.14
CA ASP A 175 0.04 28.20 0.65
C ASP A 175 0.28 27.93 2.15
N LEU A 176 1.34 28.53 2.69
CA LEU A 176 1.71 28.37 4.09
C LEU A 176 0.67 28.94 5.07
N ALA A 177 -0.18 29.88 4.62
CA ALA A 177 -1.28 30.37 5.46
C ALA A 177 -2.29 29.25 5.75
N GLN A 178 -2.59 28.37 4.78
CA GLN A 178 -3.44 27.21 5.01
C GLN A 178 -2.77 26.19 5.96
N VAL A 179 -1.47 25.93 5.78
CA VAL A 179 -0.69 25.04 6.67
C VAL A 179 -0.79 25.54 8.12
N LEU A 180 -0.57 26.84 8.32
CA LEU A 180 -0.62 27.47 9.63
C LEU A 180 -2.04 27.44 10.22
N ALA A 181 -3.03 27.95 9.48
CA ALA A 181 -4.40 28.11 9.96
C ALA A 181 -5.09 26.79 10.30
N LYS A 182 -4.79 25.75 9.52
CA LYS A 182 -5.33 24.40 9.75
C LYS A 182 -4.41 23.51 10.61
N ARG A 183 -3.21 23.96 10.99
CA ARG A 183 -2.17 23.19 11.71
C ARG A 183 -1.85 21.86 11.03
N LEU A 184 -1.60 21.92 9.71
CA LEU A 184 -1.41 20.72 8.89
C LEU A 184 -0.05 20.06 9.13
N HIS A 185 -0.04 18.73 9.03
CA HIS A 185 1.17 17.92 9.07
C HIS A 185 1.50 17.39 7.68
N LEU A 186 2.68 17.73 7.17
CA LEU A 186 3.20 17.22 5.91
C LEU A 186 4.25 16.15 6.24
N LEU A 187 3.93 14.90 5.96
CA LEU A 187 4.71 13.73 6.35
C LEU A 187 5.30 13.06 5.11
N GLY A 188 6.61 13.12 4.95
CA GLY A 188 7.33 12.37 3.92
C GLY A 188 7.73 10.98 4.44
N SER A 189 7.58 9.96 3.61
CA SER A 189 7.87 8.59 3.99
C SER A 189 8.59 7.80 2.91
N THR A 190 9.56 7.01 3.35
CA THR A 190 10.19 5.94 2.57
C THR A 190 10.39 4.73 3.48
N LEU A 191 10.14 3.53 2.97
CA LEU A 191 10.39 2.28 3.70
C LEU A 191 11.75 1.67 3.32
N ARG A 192 12.14 1.79 2.06
CA ARG A 192 13.31 1.09 1.49
C ARG A 192 14.61 1.36 2.26
N ASN A 193 14.83 2.62 2.66
CA ASN A 193 16.07 3.09 3.30
C ASN A 193 16.00 3.08 4.84
N ARG A 194 14.96 2.48 5.43
CA ARG A 194 14.91 2.29 6.87
C ARG A 194 15.88 1.20 7.30
N ASP A 195 16.40 1.32 8.51
CA ASP A 195 17.30 0.32 9.09
C ASP A 195 16.57 -1.02 9.36
N GLU A 196 17.35 -2.05 9.61
CA GLU A 196 16.86 -3.41 9.78
C GLU A 196 15.98 -3.56 11.03
N GLN A 197 16.28 -2.84 12.11
CA GLN A 197 15.48 -2.90 13.33
C GLN A 197 14.11 -2.25 13.12
N PHE A 198 14.05 -1.10 12.45
CA PHE A 198 12.79 -0.46 12.10
C PHE A 198 11.88 -1.38 11.28
N LYS A 199 12.45 -2.06 10.28
CA LYS A 199 11.70 -3.01 9.47
C LYS A 199 11.24 -4.22 10.28
N ALA A 200 12.09 -4.74 11.18
CA ALA A 200 11.74 -5.83 12.07
C ALA A 200 10.55 -5.48 12.99
N ASP A 201 10.55 -4.28 13.57
CA ASP A 201 9.46 -3.80 14.41
C ASP A 201 8.16 -3.63 13.59
N LEU A 202 8.26 -3.06 12.39
CA LEU A 202 7.13 -2.93 11.47
C LEU A 202 6.54 -4.29 11.08
N PHE A 203 7.38 -5.30 10.80
CA PHE A 203 6.94 -6.64 10.44
C PHE A 203 6.35 -7.39 11.65
N SER A 204 6.87 -7.16 12.84
CA SER A 204 6.28 -7.64 14.09
C SER A 204 4.86 -7.09 14.28
N ASP A 205 4.69 -5.78 14.09
CA ASP A 205 3.38 -5.12 14.16
C ASP A 205 2.39 -5.67 13.12
N LEU A 206 2.84 -5.87 11.87
CA LEU A 206 2.02 -6.48 10.81
C LEU A 206 1.57 -7.88 11.20
N GLY A 207 2.48 -8.70 11.73
CA GLY A 207 2.18 -10.05 12.19
C GLY A 207 1.11 -10.07 13.29
N GLN A 208 1.12 -9.08 14.17
CA GLN A 208 0.19 -8.98 15.29
C GLN A 208 -1.17 -8.40 14.92
N HIS A 209 -1.20 -7.36 14.08
CA HIS A 209 -2.40 -6.54 13.87
C HIS A 209 -3.05 -6.73 12.50
N VAL A 210 -2.30 -7.14 11.50
CA VAL A 210 -2.77 -7.21 10.10
C VAL A 210 -2.91 -8.66 9.64
N TRP A 211 -1.93 -9.51 9.89
CA TRP A 211 -1.92 -10.89 9.41
C TRP A 211 -3.11 -11.73 9.85
N PRO A 212 -3.60 -11.63 11.11
CA PRO A 212 -4.80 -12.35 11.53
C PRO A 212 -6.06 -12.02 10.72
N LEU A 213 -6.15 -10.82 10.16
CA LEU A 213 -7.30 -10.37 9.38
C LEU A 213 -7.47 -11.14 8.06
N PHE A 214 -6.41 -11.76 7.54
CA PHE A 214 -6.49 -12.67 6.39
C PHE A 214 -7.22 -13.96 6.76
N ALA A 215 -6.88 -14.57 7.89
CA ALA A 215 -7.54 -15.76 8.39
C ALA A 215 -9.03 -15.50 8.74
N GLU A 216 -9.35 -14.28 9.15
CA GLU A 216 -10.72 -13.82 9.41
C GLU A 216 -11.50 -13.51 8.12
N GLY A 217 -10.88 -13.57 6.94
CA GLY A 217 -11.50 -13.20 5.66
C GLY A 217 -11.82 -11.70 5.52
N ARG A 218 -11.25 -10.86 6.37
CA ARG A 218 -11.43 -9.39 6.34
C ARG A 218 -10.48 -8.70 5.39
N LEU A 219 -9.37 -9.34 5.04
CA LEU A 219 -8.41 -8.92 4.03
C LEU A 219 -8.27 -10.03 2.98
N SER A 220 -8.02 -9.63 1.74
CA SER A 220 -7.75 -10.53 0.64
C SER A 220 -6.62 -9.99 -0.23
N PRO A 221 -5.77 -10.86 -0.79
CA PRO A 221 -4.75 -10.43 -1.73
C PRO A 221 -5.42 -9.87 -2.99
N GLN A 222 -4.91 -8.74 -3.46
CA GLN A 222 -5.39 -8.11 -4.69
C GLN A 222 -4.40 -8.42 -5.81
N LEU A 223 -4.35 -9.69 -6.19
CA LEU A 223 -3.51 -10.21 -7.27
C LEU A 223 -4.29 -10.11 -8.58
N ALA A 224 -3.86 -9.18 -9.45
CA ALA A 224 -4.50 -8.99 -10.76
C ALA A 224 -4.14 -10.12 -11.72
N ARG A 225 -2.85 -10.52 -11.75
CA ARG A 225 -2.34 -11.55 -12.65
C ARG A 225 -0.96 -12.05 -12.23
N THR A 226 -0.66 -13.29 -12.61
CA THR A 226 0.69 -13.87 -12.54
C THR A 226 1.32 -13.96 -13.92
N PHE A 227 2.65 -13.91 -13.98
CA PHE A 227 3.46 -14.16 -15.16
C PHE A 227 4.60 -15.10 -14.81
N ALA A 228 4.99 -15.99 -15.73
CA ALA A 228 6.26 -16.70 -15.56
C ALA A 228 7.43 -15.70 -15.60
N ILE A 229 8.51 -15.96 -14.88
CA ILE A 229 9.67 -15.06 -14.84
C ILE A 229 10.25 -14.74 -16.22
N LYS A 230 10.21 -15.71 -17.15
CA LYS A 230 10.63 -15.52 -18.54
C LYS A 230 9.83 -14.46 -19.29
N ASP A 231 8.60 -14.18 -18.85
CA ASP A 231 7.68 -13.21 -19.43
C ASP A 231 7.69 -11.87 -18.67
N ALA A 232 8.74 -11.60 -17.87
CA ALA A 232 8.83 -10.40 -17.04
C ALA A 232 8.69 -9.10 -17.84
N GLU A 233 9.24 -9.04 -19.08
CA GLU A 233 9.09 -7.86 -19.95
C GLU A 233 7.61 -7.58 -20.28
N ALA A 234 6.82 -8.60 -20.53
CA ALA A 234 5.38 -8.47 -20.78
C ALA A 234 4.64 -7.99 -19.52
N ALA A 235 5.02 -8.48 -18.34
CA ALA A 235 4.48 -8.00 -17.07
C ALA A 235 4.77 -6.53 -16.83
N PHE A 236 6.00 -6.07 -17.08
CA PHE A 236 6.37 -4.66 -16.99
C PHE A 236 5.66 -3.79 -18.03
N ALA A 237 5.52 -4.28 -19.27
CA ALA A 237 4.76 -3.60 -20.31
C ALA A 237 3.29 -3.43 -19.90
N GLU A 238 2.65 -4.46 -19.34
CA GLU A 238 1.28 -4.38 -18.83
C GLU A 238 1.18 -3.37 -17.68
N LEU A 239 2.11 -3.42 -16.71
CA LEU A 239 2.14 -2.47 -15.60
C LEU A 239 2.28 -1.01 -16.09
N ALA A 240 3.10 -0.77 -17.12
CA ALA A 240 3.32 0.55 -17.71
C ALA A 240 2.07 1.13 -18.39
N THR A 241 1.08 0.30 -18.75
CA THR A 241 -0.20 0.79 -19.29
C THR A 241 -1.02 1.60 -18.29
N ASN A 242 -0.69 1.52 -16.99
CA ASN A 242 -1.49 2.06 -15.89
C ASN A 242 -2.95 1.57 -15.89
N LYS A 243 -3.24 0.38 -16.43
CA LYS A 243 -4.59 -0.22 -16.45
C LYS A 243 -4.78 -1.31 -15.41
N VAL A 244 -3.72 -1.76 -14.78
CA VAL A 244 -3.76 -2.82 -13.76
C VAL A 244 -4.40 -2.29 -12.48
N SER A 245 -5.32 -3.06 -11.90
CA SER A 245 -5.83 -2.87 -10.53
C SER A 245 -5.26 -3.96 -9.64
N GLY A 246 -4.66 -3.59 -8.50
CA GLY A 246 -3.93 -4.52 -7.64
C GLY A 246 -2.47 -4.74 -8.05
N LYS A 247 -1.97 -5.98 -7.90
CA LYS A 247 -0.56 -6.37 -8.09
C LYS A 247 -0.39 -7.38 -9.24
N LEU A 248 0.75 -7.32 -9.91
CA LEU A 248 1.26 -8.38 -10.79
C LEU A 248 2.36 -9.14 -10.04
N VAL A 249 2.40 -10.46 -10.18
CA VAL A 249 3.41 -11.31 -9.55
C VAL A 249 4.14 -12.13 -10.62
N LEU A 250 5.46 -12.17 -10.53
CA LEU A 250 6.30 -13.02 -11.32
C LEU A 250 6.49 -14.35 -10.59
N VAL A 251 6.19 -15.45 -11.26
CA VAL A 251 6.37 -16.82 -10.76
C VAL A 251 7.67 -17.37 -11.32
N ILE A 252 8.60 -17.72 -10.43
CA ILE A 252 9.92 -18.24 -10.79
C ILE A 252 9.88 -19.74 -10.99
N ASP A 253 9.21 -20.43 -10.08
CA ASP A 253 9.01 -21.89 -10.12
C ASP A 253 7.51 -22.20 -10.12
N GLU A 254 7.00 -22.67 -11.25
CA GLU A 254 5.58 -22.99 -11.41
C GLU A 254 5.13 -24.19 -10.54
N SER A 255 6.06 -25.01 -10.05
CA SER A 255 5.75 -26.12 -9.14
C SER A 255 5.39 -25.65 -7.72
N LEU A 256 5.65 -24.40 -7.38
CA LEU A 256 5.41 -23.80 -6.07
C LEU A 256 4.13 -22.95 -5.99
N THR A 257 3.33 -22.90 -7.06
CA THR A 257 2.08 -22.12 -7.11
C THR A 257 0.88 -22.89 -6.60
#